data_e36d6a6a8926b8251cca6b7adb9a857c
#
_entry.id   e36d6a6a8926b8251cca6b7adb9a857c
#
_cell.length_a   1.000
_cell.length_b   1.000
_cell.length_c   1.000
_cell.angle_alpha   90.00
_cell.angle_beta   90.00
_cell.angle_gamma   90.00
#
_symmetry.space_group_name_H-M   'P 1'
#
loop_
_entity.id
_entity.type
_entity.pdbx_description
1 polymer ?
#
loop_
_entity_poly.entity_id
_entity_poly.type
_entity_poly.pdbx_seq_one_letter_code
_entity_poly.pdbx_strand_id
1 'polypeptide(L)'
;TLGFNVEKVQYKNVLFTVWDVGGQEKLRPLWRHYFNNTDGLIFVVDSLDRERINRAREEFNSIINDPFMRNSAILVFANKQDMRNCMTTAEVCDALGLVELKGRKWHVQGAVATKGLGLYEGLDWLSSTLKTMQLSGQKTSVGTSGERIGSWRV
;
A
#
# COMPACT_ATOMS: atom_id res chain seq x y z
N THR A 1 11.14 3.30 -12.06
CA THR A 1 10.82 2.07 -12.79
C THR A 1 9.82 2.37 -13.88
N LEU A 2 10.21 2.14 -15.09
CA LEU A 2 9.34 2.25 -16.26
C LEU A 2 8.60 0.91 -16.42
N GLY A 3 7.33 0.86 -16.00
CA GLY A 3 6.54 -0.34 -16.11
C GLY A 3 6.24 -0.96 -14.76
N PHE A 4 5.94 -2.23 -14.76
CA PHE A 4 5.58 -2.96 -13.55
C PHE A 4 6.20 -4.36 -13.57
N ASN A 5 6.42 -4.88 -12.38
CA ASN A 5 6.89 -6.24 -12.17
C ASN A 5 5.84 -7.01 -11.38
N VAL A 6 5.70 -8.29 -11.69
CA VAL A 6 4.82 -9.19 -10.96
C VAL A 6 5.67 -10.29 -10.33
N GLU A 7 5.56 -10.43 -9.02
CA GLU A 7 6.30 -11.44 -8.27
C GLU A 7 5.38 -12.13 -7.29
N LYS A 8 5.65 -13.40 -7.02
CA LYS A 8 5.01 -14.13 -5.93
C LYS A 8 5.94 -14.13 -4.74
N VAL A 9 5.44 -13.64 -3.61
CA VAL A 9 6.19 -13.54 -2.38
C VAL A 9 5.45 -14.31 -1.29
N GLN A 10 6.12 -15.24 -0.66
CA GLN A 10 5.56 -15.95 0.49
C GLN A 10 6.05 -15.28 1.76
N TYR A 11 5.10 -14.89 2.60
CA TYR A 11 5.38 -14.35 3.92
C TYR A 11 4.49 -15.05 4.94
N LYS A 12 5.11 -15.78 5.86
CA LYS A 12 4.42 -16.68 6.79
C LYS A 12 3.54 -17.65 6.02
N ASN A 13 2.26 -17.79 6.37
CA ASN A 13 1.33 -18.71 5.71
C ASN A 13 0.52 -18.01 4.58
N VAL A 14 0.97 -16.85 4.14
CA VAL A 14 0.28 -16.07 3.11
C VAL A 14 1.14 -15.99 1.86
N LEU A 15 0.56 -16.33 0.72
CA LEU A 15 1.19 -16.16 -0.57
C LEU A 15 0.66 -14.89 -1.21
N PHE A 16 1.55 -13.90 -1.34
CA PHE A 16 1.23 -12.63 -1.98
C PHE A 16 1.59 -12.67 -3.47
N THR A 17 0.67 -12.24 -4.30
CA THR A 17 1.00 -11.86 -5.68
C THR A 17 1.19 -10.35 -5.67
N VAL A 18 2.42 -9.92 -5.76
CA VAL A 18 2.80 -8.51 -5.66
C VAL A 18 3.08 -7.98 -7.05
N TRP A 19 2.43 -6.91 -7.43
CA TRP A 19 2.74 -6.20 -8.65
C TRP A 19 3.12 -4.77 -8.30
N ASP A 20 4.33 -4.39 -8.72
CA ASP A 20 4.93 -3.10 -8.45
C ASP A 20 4.68 -2.19 -9.65
N VAL A 21 3.91 -1.16 -9.41
CA VAL A 21 3.52 -0.20 -10.45
C VAL A 21 4.31 1.08 -10.26
N GLY A 22 4.96 1.54 -11.31
CA GLY A 22 5.70 2.79 -11.26
C GLY A 22 4.79 4.00 -11.01
N GLY A 23 5.24 4.92 -10.14
CA GLY A 23 4.49 6.11 -9.76
C GLY A 23 4.52 7.25 -10.77
N GLN A 24 4.88 7.01 -12.01
CA GLN A 24 4.95 8.05 -13.03
C GLN A 24 3.57 8.41 -13.56
N GLU A 25 3.32 9.71 -13.72
CA GLU A 25 2.03 10.23 -14.18
C GLU A 25 1.52 9.59 -15.46
N LYS A 26 2.40 9.41 -16.42
CA LYS A 26 2.01 8.83 -17.72
C LYS A 26 1.57 7.38 -17.62
N LEU A 27 1.89 6.69 -16.52
CA LEU A 27 1.46 5.31 -16.30
C LEU A 27 0.15 5.20 -15.52
N ARG A 28 -0.37 6.31 -14.98
CA ARG A 28 -1.61 6.31 -14.18
C ARG A 28 -2.81 5.70 -14.92
N PRO A 29 -3.05 5.99 -16.21
CA PRO A 29 -4.19 5.37 -16.88
C PRO A 29 -4.10 3.86 -16.98
N LEU A 30 -2.89 3.31 -16.88
CA LEU A 30 -2.66 1.86 -16.93
C LEU A 30 -2.93 1.18 -15.58
N TRP A 31 -2.93 1.92 -14.48
CA TRP A 31 -3.08 1.36 -13.14
C TRP A 31 -4.41 0.62 -12.98
N ARG A 32 -5.48 1.11 -13.57
CA ARG A 32 -6.81 0.52 -13.45
C ARG A 32 -6.88 -0.91 -13.95
N HIS A 33 -6.03 -1.29 -14.89
CA HIS A 33 -5.95 -2.67 -15.36
C HIS A 33 -5.48 -3.64 -14.28
N TYR A 34 -4.78 -3.13 -13.26
CA TYR A 34 -4.21 -3.94 -12.16
C TYR A 34 -5.07 -3.91 -10.91
N PHE A 35 -6.05 -3.01 -10.83
CA PHE A 35 -6.87 -2.84 -9.63
C PHE A 35 -7.86 -3.98 -9.43
N ASN A 36 -8.27 -4.63 -10.51
CA ASN A 36 -9.25 -5.71 -10.44
C ASN A 36 -8.70 -6.87 -9.60
N ASN A 37 -9.51 -7.38 -8.67
CA ASN A 37 -9.14 -8.46 -7.75
C ASN A 37 -7.93 -8.13 -6.86
N THR A 38 -7.75 -6.87 -6.48
CA THR A 38 -6.70 -6.46 -5.56
C THR A 38 -7.23 -6.40 -4.14
N ASP A 39 -6.62 -7.15 -3.23
CA ASP A 39 -7.04 -7.27 -1.84
C ASP A 39 -6.32 -6.31 -0.91
N GLY A 40 -5.11 -5.92 -1.26
CA GLY A 40 -4.28 -5.03 -0.46
C GLY A 40 -3.52 -4.04 -1.31
N LEU A 41 -3.30 -2.88 -0.72
CA LEU A 41 -2.49 -1.82 -1.29
C LEU A 41 -1.32 -1.54 -0.37
N ILE A 42 -0.12 -1.53 -0.93
CA ILE A 42 1.08 -1.02 -0.26
C ILE A 42 1.46 0.28 -0.93
N PHE A 43 1.43 1.36 -0.17
CA PHE A 43 1.77 2.69 -0.66
C PHE A 43 3.02 3.19 0.08
N VAL A 44 4.10 3.42 -0.65
CA VAL A 44 5.39 3.81 -0.06
C VAL A 44 5.61 5.30 -0.25
N VAL A 45 5.79 6.00 0.87
CA VAL A 45 5.98 7.45 0.91
C VAL A 45 7.42 7.75 1.30
N ASP A 46 8.06 8.65 0.57
CA ASP A 46 9.32 9.26 0.97
C ASP A 46 9.03 10.32 2.05
N SER A 47 9.26 9.97 3.31
CA SER A 47 8.95 10.87 4.43
C SER A 47 9.84 12.11 4.50
N LEU A 48 10.93 12.13 3.73
CA LEU A 48 11.81 13.29 3.66
C LEU A 48 11.28 14.35 2.69
N ASP A 49 10.47 13.97 1.74
CA ASP A 49 10.01 14.84 0.65
C ASP A 49 8.69 15.53 1.01
N ARG A 50 8.79 16.58 1.84
CA ARG A 50 7.64 17.34 2.29
C ARG A 50 6.97 18.13 1.15
N GLU A 51 7.72 18.47 0.11
CA GLU A 51 7.20 19.27 -1.00
C GLU A 51 6.22 18.48 -1.86
N ARG A 52 6.41 17.16 -1.97
CA ARG A 52 5.59 16.30 -2.83
C ARG A 52 4.48 15.56 -2.11
N ILE A 53 4.33 15.77 -0.82
CA ILE A 53 3.34 14.99 -0.06
C ILE A 53 1.90 15.27 -0.52
N ASN A 54 1.60 16.49 -0.95
CA ASN A 54 0.27 16.81 -1.47
C ASN A 54 -0.01 16.07 -2.77
N ARG A 55 0.99 15.95 -3.63
CA ARG A 55 0.89 15.17 -4.86
C ARG A 55 0.72 13.67 -4.55
N ALA A 56 1.46 13.18 -3.56
CA ALA A 56 1.32 11.81 -3.09
C ALA A 56 -0.11 11.56 -2.59
N ARG A 57 -0.69 12.52 -1.87
CA ARG A 57 -2.10 12.46 -1.42
C ARG A 57 -3.06 12.34 -2.59
N GLU A 58 -2.87 13.13 -3.64
CA GLU A 58 -3.73 13.08 -4.83
C GLU A 58 -3.65 11.70 -5.50
N GLU A 59 -2.46 11.15 -5.66
CA GLU A 59 -2.27 9.82 -6.22
C GLU A 59 -2.91 8.74 -5.34
N PHE A 60 -2.69 8.83 -4.04
CA PHE A 60 -3.27 7.92 -3.07
C PHE A 60 -4.80 7.91 -3.15
N ASN A 61 -5.41 9.09 -3.13
CA ASN A 61 -6.86 9.22 -3.23
C ASN A 61 -7.42 8.67 -4.53
N SER A 62 -6.71 8.90 -5.64
CA SER A 62 -7.09 8.35 -6.94
C SER A 62 -7.12 6.81 -6.92
N ILE A 63 -6.16 6.18 -6.23
CA ILE A 63 -6.09 4.73 -6.13
C ILE A 63 -7.19 4.19 -5.22
N ILE A 64 -7.29 4.68 -4.00
CA ILE A 64 -8.21 4.10 -2.99
C ILE A 64 -9.68 4.35 -3.29
N ASN A 65 -9.99 5.36 -4.10
CA ASN A 65 -11.36 5.69 -4.48
C ASN A 65 -11.82 4.98 -5.75
N ASP A 66 -10.94 4.26 -6.41
CA ASP A 66 -11.34 3.42 -7.55
C ASP A 66 -12.27 2.30 -7.07
N PRO A 67 -13.37 2.02 -7.78
CA PRO A 67 -14.30 0.97 -7.37
C PRO A 67 -13.68 -0.41 -7.15
N PHE A 68 -12.65 -0.76 -7.91
CA PHE A 68 -11.95 -2.04 -7.77
C PHE A 68 -11.08 -2.10 -6.49
N MET A 69 -10.71 -0.95 -5.93
CA MET A 69 -9.86 -0.86 -4.74
C MET A 69 -10.66 -0.60 -3.47
N ARG A 70 -11.97 -0.45 -3.57
CA ARG A 70 -12.84 -0.01 -2.47
C ARG A 70 -12.69 -0.84 -1.20
N ASN A 71 -12.46 -2.14 -1.34
CA ASN A 71 -12.38 -3.07 -0.20
C ASN A 71 -10.95 -3.47 0.14
N SER A 72 -9.96 -2.86 -0.50
CA SER A 72 -8.57 -3.20 -0.23
C SER A 72 -8.13 -2.72 1.15
N ALA A 73 -7.36 -3.57 1.85
CA ALA A 73 -6.62 -3.15 3.03
C ALA A 73 -5.46 -2.25 2.61
N ILE A 74 -5.21 -1.18 3.34
CA ILE A 74 -4.24 -0.15 2.98
C ILE A 74 -3.09 -0.15 3.96
N LEU A 75 -1.89 -0.44 3.47
CA LEU A 75 -0.65 -0.33 4.24
C LEU A 75 0.19 0.79 3.65
N VAL A 76 0.49 1.80 4.45
CA VAL A 76 1.39 2.89 4.06
C VAL A 76 2.72 2.69 4.77
N PHE A 77 3.80 2.64 4.02
CA PHE A 77 5.14 2.70 4.58
C PHE A 77 5.62 4.16 4.54
N ALA A 78 5.82 4.74 5.71
CA ALA A 78 6.50 6.02 5.85
C ALA A 78 8.00 5.74 5.86
N ASN A 79 8.61 5.73 4.69
CA ASN A 79 10.00 5.33 4.50
C ASN A 79 10.98 6.45 4.87
N LYS A 80 12.24 6.10 5.02
CA LYS A 80 13.35 6.99 5.37
C LYS A 80 13.27 7.57 6.79
N GLN A 81 12.75 6.79 7.74
CA GLN A 81 12.61 7.21 9.14
C GLN A 81 13.96 7.43 9.86
N ASP A 82 15.06 6.97 9.28
CA ASP A 82 16.41 7.23 9.78
C ASP A 82 16.91 8.62 9.41
N MET A 83 16.26 9.29 8.48
CA MET A 83 16.72 10.59 7.99
C MET A 83 16.26 11.72 8.91
N ARG A 84 17.18 12.67 9.16
CA ARG A 84 16.89 13.84 9.97
C ARG A 84 15.79 14.69 9.34
N ASN A 85 14.87 15.20 10.15
CA ASN A 85 13.75 16.05 9.73
C ASN A 85 12.74 15.37 8.79
N CYS A 86 12.73 14.04 8.72
CA CYS A 86 11.68 13.36 7.97
C CYS A 86 10.33 13.56 8.67
N MET A 87 9.25 13.43 7.90
CA MET A 87 7.91 13.40 8.47
C MET A 87 7.75 12.16 9.35
N THR A 88 7.11 12.35 10.50
CA THR A 88 6.74 11.23 11.38
C THR A 88 5.60 10.43 10.75
N THR A 89 5.35 9.23 11.28
CA THR A 89 4.19 8.43 10.85
C THR A 89 2.89 9.19 11.04
N ALA A 90 2.76 9.96 12.13
CA ALA A 90 1.58 10.79 12.39
C ALA A 90 1.43 11.89 11.34
N GLU A 91 2.52 12.55 10.97
CA GLU A 91 2.50 13.59 9.93
C GLU A 91 2.11 13.01 8.57
N VAL A 92 2.63 11.83 8.21
CA VAL A 92 2.27 11.16 6.96
C VAL A 92 0.79 10.76 6.97
N CYS A 93 0.31 10.22 8.10
CA CYS A 93 -1.08 9.86 8.28
C CYS A 93 -2.01 11.06 8.02
N ASP A 94 -1.71 12.19 8.64
CA ASP A 94 -2.49 13.42 8.48
C ASP A 94 -2.40 13.95 7.05
N ALA A 95 -1.21 13.95 6.48
CA ALA A 95 -0.99 14.47 5.13
C ALA A 95 -1.75 13.67 4.07
N LEU A 96 -1.88 12.35 4.25
CA LEU A 96 -2.65 11.50 3.34
C LEU A 96 -4.15 11.48 3.65
N GLY A 97 -4.58 12.04 4.77
CA GLY A 97 -5.98 12.08 5.15
C GLY A 97 -6.54 10.73 5.61
N LEU A 98 -5.69 9.87 6.16
CA LEU A 98 -6.09 8.51 6.56
C LEU A 98 -7.14 8.50 7.66
N VAL A 99 -7.04 9.43 8.62
CA VAL A 99 -7.98 9.51 9.74
C VAL A 99 -9.40 9.87 9.30
N GLU A 100 -9.54 10.43 8.11
CA GLU A 100 -10.85 10.80 7.54
C GLU A 100 -11.52 9.63 6.82
N LEU A 101 -10.79 8.53 6.59
CA LEU A 101 -11.34 7.35 5.89
C LEU A 101 -12.31 6.60 6.79
N LYS A 102 -13.49 6.31 6.25
CA LYS A 102 -14.52 5.56 6.95
C LYS A 102 -14.70 4.19 6.33
N GLY A 103 -14.83 3.17 7.18
CA GLY A 103 -15.07 1.81 6.72
C GLY A 103 -13.89 1.16 5.99
N ARG A 104 -12.70 1.69 6.16
CA ARG A 104 -11.49 1.17 5.52
C ARG A 104 -10.51 0.65 6.57
N LYS A 105 -9.83 -0.43 6.23
CA LYS A 105 -8.74 -0.97 7.05
C LYS A 105 -7.44 -0.36 6.57
N TRP A 106 -6.74 0.35 7.44
CA TRP A 106 -5.47 0.99 7.09
C TRP A 106 -4.48 0.97 8.26
N HIS A 107 -3.21 1.06 7.91
CA HIS A 107 -2.11 1.16 8.87
C HIS A 107 -0.96 1.95 8.25
N VAL A 108 -0.30 2.77 9.04
CA VAL A 108 0.93 3.47 8.65
C VAL A 108 2.08 2.89 9.45
N GLN A 109 3.09 2.40 8.76
CA GLN A 109 4.27 1.79 9.34
C GLN A 109 5.50 2.62 9.00
N GLY A 110 6.22 3.06 10.03
CA GLY A 110 7.54 3.67 9.83
C GLY A 110 8.54 2.63 9.34
N ALA A 111 9.37 3.01 8.39
CA ALA A 111 10.30 2.08 7.77
C ALA A 111 11.62 2.73 7.38
N VAL A 112 12.65 1.90 7.32
CA VAL A 112 13.93 2.19 6.67
C VAL A 112 14.16 1.03 5.70
N ALA A 113 13.67 1.16 4.48
CA ALA A 113 13.63 0.05 3.53
C ALA A 113 15.01 -0.51 3.21
N THR A 114 16.03 0.35 3.11
CA THR A 114 17.40 -0.05 2.84
C THR A 114 18.00 -0.94 3.93
N LYS A 115 17.45 -0.87 5.15
CA LYS A 115 17.90 -1.68 6.29
C LYS A 115 16.89 -2.77 6.65
N GLY A 116 15.79 -2.87 5.93
CA GLY A 116 14.72 -3.82 6.22
C GLY A 116 13.93 -3.51 7.47
N LEU A 117 14.11 -2.34 8.10
CA LEU A 117 13.42 -1.99 9.33
C LEU A 117 11.97 -1.59 9.06
N GLY A 118 11.06 -2.11 9.85
CA GLY A 118 9.62 -1.82 9.76
C GLY A 118 8.88 -2.62 8.71
N LEU A 119 9.56 -3.29 7.79
CA LEU A 119 8.91 -4.01 6.70
C LEU A 119 8.10 -5.21 7.21
N TYR A 120 8.68 -6.01 8.11
CA TYR A 120 7.99 -7.18 8.65
C TYR A 120 6.76 -6.78 9.47
N GLU A 121 6.85 -5.74 10.26
CA GLU A 121 5.73 -5.24 11.07
C GLU A 121 4.57 -4.82 10.18
N GLY A 122 4.84 -4.12 9.09
CA GLY A 122 3.82 -3.74 8.11
C GLY A 122 3.20 -4.93 7.42
N LEU A 123 4.01 -5.87 6.97
CA LEU A 123 3.52 -7.09 6.31
C LEU A 123 2.74 -7.99 7.28
N ASP A 124 3.12 -8.04 8.55
CA ASP A 124 2.37 -8.76 9.59
C ASP A 124 0.97 -8.18 9.74
N TRP A 125 0.88 -6.86 9.81
CA TRP A 125 -0.42 -6.20 9.88
C TRP A 125 -1.28 -6.52 8.66
N LEU A 126 -0.70 -6.43 7.47
CA LEU A 126 -1.42 -6.68 6.22
C LEU A 126 -1.90 -8.13 6.13
N SER A 127 -1.01 -9.09 6.43
CA SER A 127 -1.37 -10.52 6.47
C SER A 127 -2.53 -10.79 7.41
N SER A 128 -2.43 -10.29 8.64
CA SER A 128 -3.45 -10.51 9.67
C SER A 128 -4.78 -9.90 9.27
N THR A 129 -4.74 -8.70 8.69
CA THR A 129 -5.92 -7.98 8.25
C THR A 129 -6.62 -8.72 7.10
N LEU A 130 -5.86 -9.20 6.13
CA LEU A 130 -6.41 -9.96 5.00
C LEU A 130 -7.05 -11.28 5.47
N LYS A 131 -6.44 -11.98 6.41
CA LYS A 131 -7.02 -13.19 6.98
C LYS A 131 -8.33 -12.91 7.71
N THR A 132 -8.37 -11.83 8.49
CA THR A 132 -9.59 -11.42 9.19
C THR A 132 -10.69 -11.07 8.20
N MET A 133 -10.37 -10.40 7.12
CA MET A 133 -11.32 -10.06 6.06
C MET A 133 -11.90 -11.32 5.39
N GLN A 134 -11.06 -12.32 5.13
CA GLN A 134 -11.51 -13.61 4.58
C GLN A 134 -12.48 -14.31 5.52
N LEU A 135 -12.15 -14.36 6.82
CA LEU A 135 -12.99 -15.02 7.83
C LEU A 135 -14.33 -14.33 8.02
N SER A 136 -14.40 -13.01 7.81
CA SER A 136 -15.65 -12.25 7.91
C SER A 136 -16.51 -12.32 6.64
N GLY A 137 -16.09 -13.08 5.63
CA GLY A 137 -16.83 -13.23 4.38
C GLY A 137 -16.73 -12.05 3.45
N GLN A 138 -15.80 -11.10 3.72
CA GLN A 138 -15.53 -10.05 2.76
C GLN A 138 -14.87 -10.67 1.54
N LYS A 139 -15.31 -10.24 0.35
CA LYS A 139 -14.74 -10.76 -0.89
C LYS A 139 -13.28 -10.35 -0.99
N THR A 140 -12.43 -11.33 -0.92
CA THR A 140 -11.06 -11.23 -1.37
C THR A 140 -10.97 -11.89 -2.74
N SER A 141 -9.95 -11.61 -3.49
CA SER A 141 -9.73 -12.24 -4.80
C SER A 141 -9.29 -13.69 -4.66
N VAL A 142 -9.81 -14.40 -3.71
CA VAL A 142 -9.38 -15.75 -3.38
C VAL A 142 -9.73 -16.70 -4.51
N GLY A 143 -8.82 -16.75 -5.43
CA GLY A 143 -8.60 -17.97 -6.17
C GLY A 143 -7.57 -18.80 -5.42
N THR A 144 -7.22 -19.90 -5.98
CA THR A 144 -6.20 -20.82 -5.48
C THR A 144 -4.79 -20.24 -5.38
N SER A 145 -4.60 -18.97 -5.69
CA SER A 145 -3.30 -18.31 -5.86
C SER A 145 -2.92 -17.31 -4.76
N GLY A 146 -3.73 -17.15 -3.72
CA GLY A 146 -3.46 -16.21 -2.62
C GLY A 146 -3.97 -14.80 -2.85
N GLU A 147 -3.61 -13.91 -1.95
CA GLU A 147 -4.03 -12.50 -2.00
C GLU A 147 -3.26 -11.72 -3.05
N ARG A 148 -3.93 -10.79 -3.69
CA ARG A 148 -3.29 -9.87 -4.65
C ARG A 148 -3.06 -8.53 -4.00
N ILE A 149 -1.83 -8.07 -4.06
CA ILE A 149 -1.39 -6.83 -3.44
C ILE A 149 -0.74 -5.94 -4.46
N GLY A 150 -1.25 -4.72 -4.59
CA GLY A 150 -0.61 -3.70 -5.39
C GLY A 150 0.37 -2.88 -4.54
N SER A 151 1.50 -2.54 -5.09
CA SER A 151 2.50 -1.71 -4.43
C SER A 151 2.82 -0.49 -5.29
N TRP A 152 2.72 0.69 -4.68
CA TRP A 152 3.04 1.97 -5.33
C TRP A 152 4.07 2.72 -4.53
N ARG A 153 4.99 3.37 -5.26
CA ARG A 153 6.00 4.25 -4.67
C ARG A 153 5.85 5.66 -5.22
N VAL A 154 5.85 6.60 -4.33
CA VAL A 154 5.84 8.03 -4.62
C VAL A 154 7.01 8.75 -3.97
#